data_b2f51a56ec2d8e6315dbd6528acfe7e9
#
_entry.id   b2f51a56ec2d8e6315dbd6528acfe7e9
#
_cell.length_a   1.000
_cell.length_b   1.000
_cell.length_c   1.000
_cell.angle_alpha   90.00
_cell.angle_beta   90.00
_cell.angle_gamma   90.00
#
_symmetry.space_group_name_H-M   'P 1'
#
loop_
_entity.id
_entity.type
_entity.pdbx_description
1 polymer ?
#
loop_
_entity_poly.entity_id
_entity_poly.type
_entity_poly.pdbx_seq_one_letter_code
_entity_poly.pdbx_strand_id
1 'polypeptide(L)'
;MVASFSDDFGDSLKKHSALKKIVQKKVDMILTNPVGLGEPLKGNLRGYYSVTVKKNFLIIYLYCLICRRRGDDKLVLCNDCLSCADETVKFVQLGPHDHVYDE
;
A
#
# COMPACT_ATOMS: atom_id res chain seq x y z
N MET A 1 -5.86 4.67 13.08
CA MET A 1 -5.92 4.04 11.77
C MET A 1 -5.80 2.54 11.85
N VAL A 2 -6.47 1.84 10.95
CA VAL A 2 -6.43 0.38 10.89
C VAL A 2 -5.49 -0.03 9.75
N ALA A 3 -4.54 -0.92 10.03
CA ALA A 3 -3.62 -1.46 9.03
C ALA A 3 -4.08 -2.85 8.61
N SER A 4 -4.10 -3.09 7.29
CA SER A 4 -4.38 -4.40 6.72
C SER A 4 -3.25 -4.77 5.78
N PHE A 5 -2.77 -6.01 5.86
CA PHE A 5 -1.64 -6.49 5.06
C PHE A 5 -2.08 -7.66 4.20
N SER A 6 -1.74 -7.60 2.91
CA SER A 6 -2.00 -8.71 2.01
C SER A 6 -1.02 -9.85 2.25
N ASP A 7 -1.38 -11.05 1.76
CA ASP A 7 -0.48 -12.20 1.83
C ASP A 7 0.81 -11.93 1.06
N ASP A 8 0.71 -11.27 -0.10
CA ASP A 8 1.87 -10.91 -0.91
C ASP A 8 2.81 -9.99 -0.16
N PHE A 9 2.27 -9.00 0.57
CA PHE A 9 3.07 -8.10 1.37
C PHE A 9 3.81 -8.87 2.47
N GLY A 10 3.11 -9.75 3.18
CA GLY A 10 3.69 -10.55 4.23
C GLY A 10 4.79 -11.49 3.74
N ASP A 11 4.57 -12.12 2.58
CA ASP A 11 5.55 -13.02 1.97
C ASP A 11 6.80 -12.26 1.54
N SER A 12 6.64 -11.09 0.94
CA SER A 12 7.78 -10.23 0.57
C SER A 12 8.57 -9.79 1.79
N LEU A 13 7.88 -9.48 2.88
CA LEU A 13 8.55 -9.07 4.12
C LEU A 13 9.39 -10.20 4.69
N LYS A 14 8.91 -11.43 4.60
CA LYS A 14 9.68 -12.62 5.03
C LYS A 14 10.93 -12.81 4.16
N LYS A 15 10.80 -12.63 2.85
CA LYS A 15 11.94 -12.75 1.92
C LYS A 15 12.99 -11.67 2.18
N HIS A 16 12.56 -10.50 2.62
CA HIS A 16 13.43 -9.34 2.80
C HIS A 16 13.51 -8.95 4.28
N SER A 17 13.73 -9.94 5.15
CA SER A 17 13.73 -9.74 6.60
C SER A 17 14.76 -8.71 7.06
N ALA A 18 15.85 -8.53 6.32
CA ALA A 18 16.86 -7.51 6.62
C ALA A 18 16.28 -6.08 6.55
N LEU A 19 15.20 -5.88 5.80
CA LEU A 19 14.53 -4.58 5.64
C LEU A 19 13.36 -4.39 6.61
N LYS A 20 13.09 -5.36 7.46
CA LYS A 20 11.91 -5.37 8.33
C LYS A 20 11.79 -4.10 9.17
N LYS A 21 12.88 -3.65 9.78
CA LYS A 21 12.87 -2.45 10.64
C LYS A 21 12.55 -1.19 9.84
N ILE A 22 13.12 -1.05 8.64
CA ILE A 22 12.88 0.09 7.77
C ILE A 22 11.43 0.08 7.29
N VAL A 23 10.94 -1.09 6.88
CA VAL A 23 9.55 -1.27 6.44
C VAL A 23 8.58 -0.91 7.57
N GLN A 24 8.82 -1.40 8.78
CA GLN A 24 7.97 -1.11 9.94
C GLN A 24 7.91 0.41 10.19
N LYS A 25 9.03 1.09 10.13
CA LYS A 25 9.10 2.53 10.32
C LYS A 25 8.28 3.26 9.25
N LYS A 26 8.40 2.85 7.98
CA LYS A 26 7.63 3.47 6.89
C LYS A 26 6.13 3.19 7.04
N VAL A 27 5.75 1.98 7.44
CA VAL A 27 4.35 1.64 7.71
C VAL A 27 3.78 2.57 8.79
N ASP A 28 4.50 2.77 9.88
CA ASP A 28 4.07 3.65 10.96
C ASP A 28 3.90 5.10 10.47
N MET A 29 4.80 5.57 9.64
CA MET A 29 4.71 6.90 9.05
C MET A 29 3.50 7.03 8.13
N ILE A 30 3.24 6.01 7.31
CA ILE A 30 2.08 5.99 6.40
C ILE A 30 0.79 6.04 7.20
N LEU A 31 0.70 5.30 8.30
CA LEU A 31 -0.49 5.28 9.15
C LEU A 31 -0.80 6.64 9.78
N THR A 32 0.22 7.47 10.00
CA THR A 32 0.01 8.82 10.53
C THR A 32 -0.39 9.83 9.45
N ASN A 33 0.02 9.61 8.19
CA ASN A 33 -0.27 10.54 7.10
C ASN A 33 -0.34 9.81 5.75
N PRO A 34 -1.38 8.99 5.52
CA PRO A 34 -1.44 8.14 4.33
C PRO A 34 -1.57 8.92 3.02
N VAL A 35 -2.11 10.13 3.05
CA VAL A 35 -2.30 10.93 1.83
C VAL A 35 -1.08 11.78 1.52
N GLY A 36 -0.48 12.37 2.55
CA GLY A 36 0.63 13.31 2.36
C GLY A 36 1.98 12.66 2.10
N LEU A 37 2.17 11.42 2.54
CA LEU A 37 3.47 10.76 2.45
C LEU A 37 3.69 10.02 1.13
N GLY A 38 2.66 9.37 0.60
CA GLY A 38 2.77 8.55 -0.59
C GLY A 38 2.48 9.30 -1.88
N GLU A 39 2.98 8.78 -2.99
CA GLU A 39 2.71 9.31 -4.32
C GLU A 39 1.56 8.55 -4.97
N PRO A 40 0.52 9.23 -5.47
CA PRO A 40 -0.57 8.55 -6.15
C PRO A 40 -0.10 7.95 -7.46
N LEU A 41 -0.57 6.75 -7.75
CA LEU A 41 -0.23 6.02 -8.97
C LEU A 41 -1.31 6.23 -10.03
N LYS A 42 -0.93 6.00 -11.29
CA LYS A 42 -1.80 6.19 -12.45
C LYS A 42 -1.90 4.90 -13.26
N GLY A 43 -2.76 4.90 -14.27
CA GLY A 43 -2.94 3.76 -15.15
C GLY A 43 -3.57 2.56 -14.42
N ASN A 44 -2.97 1.40 -14.58
CA ASN A 44 -3.49 0.16 -13.98
C ASN A 44 -3.46 0.16 -12.45
N LEU A 45 -2.65 1.04 -11.85
CA LEU A 45 -2.53 1.15 -10.40
C LEU A 45 -3.22 2.39 -9.84
N ARG A 46 -4.15 2.97 -10.60
CA ARG A 46 -4.94 4.11 -10.12
C ARG A 46 -5.69 3.74 -8.84
N GLY A 47 -5.63 4.63 -7.86
CA GLY A 47 -6.23 4.40 -6.55
C GLY A 47 -5.23 3.93 -5.50
N TYR A 48 -4.04 3.51 -5.93
CA TYR A 48 -2.97 3.11 -5.03
C TYR A 48 -1.95 4.23 -4.84
N TYR A 49 -1.16 4.10 -3.77
CA TYR A 49 -0.06 5.00 -3.46
C TYR A 49 1.22 4.20 -3.29
N SER A 50 2.35 4.86 -3.52
CA SER A 50 3.66 4.23 -3.30
C SER A 50 4.54 5.07 -2.38
N VAL A 51 5.33 4.40 -1.56
CA VAL A 51 6.36 5.01 -0.72
C VAL A 51 7.66 4.24 -0.92
N THR A 52 8.75 4.95 -1.22
CA THR A 52 10.06 4.34 -1.34
C THR A 52 10.61 3.99 0.04
N VAL A 53 10.95 2.72 0.23
CA VAL A 53 11.56 2.23 1.46
C VAL A 53 13.09 2.39 1.38
N LYS A 54 13.64 1.95 0.24
CA LYS A 54 15.05 1.98 -0.07
C LYS A 54 15.16 2.12 -1.58
N LYS A 55 16.34 2.41 -2.10
CA LYS A 55 16.55 2.56 -3.54
C LYS A 55 15.90 1.40 -4.31
N ASN A 56 14.96 1.72 -5.19
CA ASN A 56 14.20 0.78 -6.02
C ASN A 56 13.36 -0.23 -5.25
N PHE A 57 13.09 -0.01 -3.96
CA PHE A 57 12.26 -0.90 -3.15
C PHE A 57 11.08 -0.09 -2.59
N LEU A 58 9.86 -0.52 -2.89
CA LEU A 58 8.64 0.25 -2.65
C LEU A 58 7.63 -0.50 -1.79
N ILE A 59 6.82 0.29 -1.07
CA ILE A 59 5.55 -0.16 -0.47
C ILE A 59 4.43 0.40 -1.35
N ILE A 60 3.51 -0.47 -1.77
CA ILE A 60 2.28 -0.07 -2.46
C ILE A 60 1.13 -0.24 -1.48
N TYR A 61 0.34 0.81 -1.31
CA TYR A 61 -0.77 0.78 -0.37
C TYR A 61 -2.00 1.52 -0.92
N LEU A 62 -3.13 1.28 -0.27
CA LEU A 62 -4.44 1.86 -0.59
C LEU A 62 -5.05 2.43 0.68
N TYR A 63 -5.54 3.67 0.63
CA TYR A 63 -6.28 4.26 1.73
C TYR A 63 -7.76 4.24 1.40
N CYS A 64 -8.54 3.46 2.16
CA CYS A 64 -9.96 3.21 1.86
C CYS A 64 -10.81 4.48 1.80
N LEU A 65 -10.58 5.43 2.70
CA LEU A 65 -11.32 6.69 2.71
C LEU A 65 -11.20 7.43 1.37
N ILE A 66 -9.99 7.60 0.88
CA ILE A 66 -9.73 8.31 -0.37
C ILE A 66 -10.21 7.50 -1.57
N CYS A 67 -10.02 6.18 -1.54
CA CYS A 67 -10.49 5.29 -2.59
C CYS A 67 -12.00 5.46 -2.80
N ARG A 68 -12.78 5.46 -1.72
CA ARG A 68 -14.23 5.61 -1.78
C ARG A 68 -14.66 7.01 -2.19
N ARG A 69 -14.00 8.06 -1.67
CA ARG A 69 -14.33 9.44 -2.01
C ARG A 69 -14.11 9.76 -3.48
N ARG A 70 -13.07 9.15 -4.08
CA ARG A 70 -12.76 9.34 -5.50
C ARG A 70 -13.53 8.43 -6.42
N GLY A 71 -14.26 7.44 -5.86
CA GLY A 71 -14.93 6.42 -6.65
C GLY A 71 -13.96 5.37 -7.19
N ASP A 72 -12.71 5.35 -6.74
CA ASP A 72 -11.71 4.39 -7.19
C ASP A 72 -12.02 2.97 -6.71
N ASP A 73 -12.91 2.83 -5.72
CA ASP A 73 -13.38 1.53 -5.25
C ASP A 73 -14.06 0.71 -6.34
N LYS A 74 -14.53 1.37 -7.40
CA LYS A 74 -15.09 0.69 -8.58
C LYS A 74 -14.01 0.13 -9.49
N LEU A 75 -12.80 0.71 -9.42
CA LEU A 75 -11.65 0.31 -10.23
C LEU A 75 -10.75 -0.67 -9.48
N VAL A 76 -10.57 -0.44 -8.18
CA VAL A 76 -9.80 -1.29 -7.29
C VAL A 76 -10.73 -2.33 -6.70
N LEU A 77 -10.74 -3.52 -7.25
CA LEU A 77 -11.68 -4.58 -6.85
C LEU A 77 -11.20 -5.26 -5.57
N CYS A 78 -11.49 -4.62 -4.44
CA CYS A 78 -11.18 -5.19 -3.13
C CYS A 78 -12.27 -6.16 -2.71
N ASN A 79 -11.90 -7.38 -2.32
CA ASN A 79 -12.85 -8.40 -1.89
C ASN A 79 -13.57 -8.03 -0.58
N ASP A 80 -12.91 -7.25 0.26
CA ASP A 80 -13.40 -6.91 1.60
C ASP A 80 -13.71 -5.43 1.78
N CYS A 81 -13.90 -4.70 0.68
CA CYS A 81 -14.14 -3.25 0.73
C CYS A 81 -15.31 -2.88 1.64
N LEU A 82 -16.39 -3.64 1.57
CA LEU A 82 -17.59 -3.34 2.37
C LEU A 82 -17.41 -3.62 3.86
N SER A 83 -16.44 -4.45 4.23
CA SER A 83 -16.19 -4.79 5.63
C SER A 83 -15.08 -3.94 6.26
N CYS A 84 -14.41 -3.10 5.48
CA CYS A 84 -13.33 -2.24 5.98
C CYS A 84 -13.86 -0.85 6.35
N ALA A 85 -13.37 -0.34 7.48
CA ALA A 85 -13.65 1.04 7.89
C ALA A 85 -12.94 2.03 6.95
N ASP A 86 -13.42 3.28 6.90
CA ASP A 86 -12.82 4.32 6.06
C ASP A 86 -11.35 4.60 6.43
N GLU A 87 -11.00 4.51 7.70
CA GLU A 87 -9.64 4.74 8.18
C GLU A 87 -8.71 3.54 7.99
N THR A 88 -9.08 2.58 7.17
CA THR A 88 -8.24 1.42 6.86
C THR A 88 -7.21 1.77 5.79
N VAL A 89 -5.95 1.44 6.04
CA VAL A 89 -4.87 1.47 5.05
C VAL A 89 -4.49 0.05 4.71
N LYS A 90 -4.61 -0.32 3.44
CA LYS A 90 -4.30 -1.67 2.97
C LYS A 90 -2.91 -1.67 2.32
N PHE A 91 -1.98 -2.40 2.90
CA PHE A 91 -0.64 -2.59 2.34
C PHE A 91 -0.69 -3.81 1.42
N VAL A 92 -0.57 -3.58 0.12
CA VAL A 92 -0.85 -4.62 -0.87
C VAL A 92 0.38 -5.25 -1.47
N GLN A 93 1.46 -4.48 -1.65
CA GLN A 93 2.70 -5.02 -2.21
C GLN A 93 3.93 -4.40 -1.57
N LEU A 94 5.01 -5.17 -1.55
CA LEU A 94 6.31 -4.75 -1.07
C LEU A 94 7.36 -5.41 -1.97
N GLY A 95 8.20 -4.63 -2.62
CA GLY A 95 9.21 -5.23 -3.48
C GLY A 95 9.96 -4.21 -4.33
N PRO A 96 10.89 -4.70 -5.17
CA PRO A 96 11.62 -3.86 -6.10
C PRO A 96 10.67 -3.16 -7.07
N HIS A 97 11.04 -1.94 -7.49
CA HIS A 97 10.24 -1.13 -8.40
C HIS A 97 9.81 -1.90 -9.65
N ASP A 98 10.76 -2.59 -10.28
CA ASP A 98 10.46 -3.32 -11.52
C ASP A 98 9.48 -4.47 -11.30
N HIS A 99 9.53 -5.10 -10.13
CA HIS A 99 8.65 -6.21 -9.80
C HIS A 99 7.21 -5.74 -9.53
N VAL A 100 7.04 -4.65 -8.77
CA VAL A 100 5.70 -4.18 -8.38
C VAL A 100 4.95 -3.49 -9.52
N TYR A 101 5.66 -2.94 -10.50
CA TYR A 101 5.05 -2.28 -11.65
C TYR A 101 4.99 -3.15 -12.91
N ASP A 102 5.46 -4.38 -12.84
CA ASP A 102 5.56 -5.29 -13.98
C ASP A 102 4.28 -6.13 -14.15
N GLU A 103 3.14 -5.49 -14.06
CA GLU A 103 1.86 -6.16 -14.26
C GLU A 103 1.07 -5.55 -15.40
#